data_64074d4b35673e3b65c00eeed32d2909
#
_entry.id   64074d4b35673e3b65c00eeed32d2909
#
_cell.length_a   1.000
_cell.length_b   1.000
_cell.length_c   1.000
_cell.angle_alpha   90.00
_cell.angle_beta   90.00
_cell.angle_gamma   90.00
#
_symmetry.space_group_name_H-M   'P 1'
#
loop_
_entity.id
_entity.type
_entity.pdbx_description
1 polymer ?
#
loop_
_entity_poly.entity_id
_entity_poly.type
_entity_poly.pdbx_seq_one_letter_code
_entity_poly.pdbx_strand_id
1 'polypeptide(L)'
;MAINKGKAWEDKFRQDWRRCFPNSFMFRLKDQMTGYKETSGNPCDFLCFPGNGELFLIECKEHKGASIPFTAIPQYDRLLEYSGLPGVRAGVVLWLSDKDRVFWISIEEMEKMVKDGKKSIGLKMFEDKSYNIIEIPSVKKRVYLDSDYTVLTDGKQEA
;
A
#
# COMPACT_ATOMS: atom_id res chain seq x y z
N MET A 1 10.56 25.58 0.74
CA MET A 1 10.70 24.29 1.43
C MET A 1 10.11 23.17 0.58
N ALA A 2 10.90 22.16 0.34
CA ALA A 2 10.41 20.99 -0.39
C ALA A 2 9.40 20.23 0.48
N ILE A 3 8.22 19.95 -0.09
CA ILE A 3 7.20 19.15 0.59
C ILE A 3 7.67 17.70 0.57
N ASN A 4 7.69 17.05 1.74
CA ASN A 4 7.94 15.62 1.81
C ASN A 4 6.68 14.88 1.34
N LYS A 5 6.67 14.49 0.07
CA LYS A 5 5.52 13.83 -0.55
C LYS A 5 5.20 12.48 0.07
N GLY A 6 6.22 11.77 0.52
CA GLY A 6 6.01 10.47 1.18
C GLY A 6 5.21 10.62 2.46
N LYS A 7 5.60 11.58 3.31
CA LYS A 7 4.86 11.85 4.55
C LYS A 7 3.46 12.39 4.27
N ALA A 8 3.34 13.29 3.30
CA ALA A 8 2.03 13.82 2.92
C ALA A 8 1.11 12.71 2.40
N TRP A 9 1.65 11.74 1.67
CA TRP A 9 0.90 10.59 1.19
C TRP A 9 0.43 9.69 2.35
N GLU A 10 1.31 9.42 3.32
CA GLU A 10 0.92 8.65 4.51
C GLU A 10 -0.21 9.33 5.28
N ASP A 11 -0.12 10.65 5.47
CA ASP A 11 -1.16 11.40 6.17
C ASP A 11 -2.49 11.36 5.41
N LYS A 12 -2.44 11.47 4.10
CA LYS A 12 -3.64 11.40 3.26
C LYS A 12 -4.25 10.00 3.27
N PHE A 13 -3.42 8.96 3.20
CA PHE A 13 -3.88 7.58 3.34
C PHE A 13 -4.62 7.39 4.67
N ARG A 14 -4.05 7.88 5.76
CA ARG A 14 -4.66 7.78 7.08
C ARG A 14 -6.04 8.42 7.12
N GLN A 15 -6.16 9.63 6.58
CA GLN A 15 -7.42 10.36 6.54
C GLN A 15 -8.47 9.60 5.74
N ASP A 16 -8.10 9.12 4.56
CA ASP A 16 -9.02 8.42 3.68
C ASP A 16 -9.46 7.08 4.24
N TRP A 17 -8.52 6.33 4.83
CA TRP A 17 -8.85 5.06 5.48
C TRP A 17 -9.84 5.26 6.63
N ARG A 18 -9.60 6.25 7.48
CA ARG A 18 -10.49 6.55 8.60
C ARG A 18 -11.88 6.99 8.14
N ARG A 19 -11.94 7.72 7.04
CA ARG A 19 -13.23 8.09 6.45
C ARG A 19 -13.97 6.86 5.92
N CYS A 20 -13.26 5.94 5.28
CA CYS A 20 -13.86 4.72 4.75
C CYS A 20 -14.27 3.74 5.84
N PHE A 21 -13.50 3.68 6.91
CA PHE A 21 -13.71 2.72 8.00
C PHE A 21 -13.68 3.43 9.36
N PRO A 22 -14.72 4.23 9.68
CA PRO A 22 -14.68 5.10 10.86
C PRO A 22 -14.63 4.36 12.20
N ASN A 23 -15.09 3.11 12.24
CA ASN A 23 -15.12 2.30 13.47
C ASN A 23 -14.06 1.20 13.45
N SER A 24 -13.03 1.37 12.65
CA SER A 24 -11.97 0.38 12.49
C SER A 24 -10.75 0.72 13.33
N PHE A 25 -9.89 -0.27 13.50
CA PHE A 25 -8.58 -0.09 14.13
C PHE A 25 -7.56 0.31 13.06
N MET A 26 -6.76 1.33 13.36
CA MET A 26 -5.62 1.72 12.53
C MET A 26 -4.49 2.19 13.43
N PHE A 27 -3.29 1.69 13.20
CA PHE A 27 -2.11 2.05 13.98
C PHE A 27 -0.92 2.29 13.04
N ARG A 28 -0.33 3.49 13.11
CA ARG A 28 0.90 3.78 12.39
C ARG A 28 2.09 3.32 13.20
N LEU A 29 2.94 2.49 12.59
CA LEU A 29 4.17 2.04 13.21
C LEU A 29 5.20 3.17 13.12
N LYS A 30 5.66 3.64 14.28
CA LYS A 30 6.64 4.72 14.34
C LYS A 30 8.02 4.20 13.98
N ASP A 31 8.75 5.01 13.24
CA ASP A 31 10.16 4.73 13.00
C ASP A 31 10.91 4.74 14.34
N GLN A 32 11.62 3.66 14.61
CA GLN A 32 12.43 3.59 15.82
C GLN A 32 13.69 4.42 15.62
N MET A 33 13.63 5.66 16.05
CA MET A 33 14.78 6.53 16.15
C MET A 33 15.55 6.21 17.44
N THR A 34 16.12 5.04 17.51
CA THR A 34 17.10 4.76 18.57
C THR A 34 18.50 5.01 18.00
N GLY A 35 19.35 5.60 18.77
CA GLY A 35 20.74 5.85 18.40
C GLY A 35 21.58 4.58 18.21
N TYR A 36 20.93 3.42 18.16
CA TYR A 36 21.52 2.13 17.85
C TYR A 36 21.09 1.71 16.44
N LYS A 37 22.07 1.32 15.63
CA LYS A 37 21.89 0.97 14.23
C LYS A 37 21.08 -0.31 13.98
N GLU A 38 20.66 -0.99 15.01
CA GLU A 38 19.89 -2.21 14.85
C GLU A 38 18.46 -2.01 15.28
N THR A 39 17.74 -1.47 14.41
CA THR A 39 16.31 -1.58 14.49
C THR A 39 15.88 -2.73 13.61
N SER A 40 15.25 -3.71 14.19
CA SER A 40 14.32 -4.51 13.43
C SER A 40 13.36 -3.50 12.82
N GLY A 41 13.57 -3.12 11.58
CA GLY A 41 12.72 -2.14 10.89
C GLY A 41 11.28 -2.60 10.96
N ASN A 42 10.35 -1.66 11.02
CA ASN A 42 8.94 -1.97 10.98
C ASN A 42 8.60 -2.72 9.68
N PRO A 43 7.71 -3.72 9.72
CA PRO A 43 7.34 -4.46 8.52
C PRO A 43 6.57 -3.60 7.51
N CYS A 44 5.92 -2.53 7.98
CA CYS A 44 5.09 -1.66 7.16
C CYS A 44 4.85 -0.34 7.89
N ASP A 45 4.15 0.58 7.23
CA ASP A 45 3.78 1.87 7.83
C ASP A 45 2.56 1.75 8.74
N PHE A 46 1.56 0.96 8.37
CA PHE A 46 0.27 0.89 9.07
C PHE A 46 -0.19 -0.53 9.30
N LEU A 47 -0.77 -0.74 10.48
CA LEU A 47 -1.61 -1.90 10.78
C LEU A 47 -3.06 -1.44 10.73
N CYS A 48 -3.86 -2.08 9.90
CA CYS A 48 -5.26 -1.69 9.70
C CYS A 48 -6.17 -2.90 9.84
N PHE A 49 -7.20 -2.75 10.67
CA PHE A 49 -8.21 -3.79 10.86
C PHE A 49 -9.58 -3.18 10.61
N PRO A 50 -10.13 -3.33 9.38
CA PRO A 50 -11.39 -2.65 9.02
C PRO A 50 -12.65 -3.30 9.60
N GLY A 51 -12.53 -4.44 10.25
CA GLY A 51 -13.68 -5.12 10.85
C GLY A 51 -14.24 -6.27 10.03
N ASN A 52 -13.55 -6.65 8.95
CA ASN A 52 -13.97 -7.76 8.07
C ASN A 52 -13.27 -9.10 8.39
N GLY A 53 -12.62 -9.19 9.55
CA GLY A 53 -11.87 -10.38 9.95
C GLY A 53 -10.45 -10.45 9.42
N GLU A 54 -9.99 -9.41 8.73
CA GLU A 54 -8.66 -9.37 8.15
C GLU A 54 -7.82 -8.23 8.70
N LEU A 55 -6.54 -8.53 8.93
CA LEU A 55 -5.54 -7.53 9.30
C LEU A 55 -4.74 -7.15 8.06
N PHE A 56 -4.71 -5.87 7.75
CA PHE A 56 -3.90 -5.33 6.67
C PHE A 56 -2.58 -4.79 7.19
N LEU A 57 -1.49 -5.23 6.59
CA LEU A 57 -0.16 -4.66 6.79
C LEU A 57 0.13 -3.82 5.56
N ILE A 58 0.13 -2.50 5.73
CA ILE A 58 0.14 -1.57 4.59
C ILE A 58 1.38 -0.70 4.60
N GLU A 59 2.14 -0.79 3.53
CA GLU A 59 3.23 0.13 3.22
C GLU A 59 2.71 1.17 2.23
N CYS A 60 2.90 2.44 2.54
CA CYS A 60 2.50 3.54 1.66
C CYS A 60 3.71 4.00 0.83
N LYS A 61 3.57 4.04 -0.48
CA LYS A 61 4.60 4.55 -1.38
C LYS A 61 4.03 5.58 -2.33
N GLU A 62 4.76 6.67 -2.49
CA GLU A 62 4.53 7.65 -3.54
C GLU A 62 5.66 7.54 -4.54
N HIS A 63 5.35 7.59 -5.83
CA HIS A 63 6.36 7.52 -6.86
C HIS A 63 5.94 8.34 -8.07
N LYS A 64 6.91 9.03 -8.66
CA LYS A 64 6.72 9.75 -9.92
C LYS A 64 7.00 8.83 -11.07
N GLY A 65 6.25 9.00 -12.16
CA GLY A 65 6.42 8.21 -13.36
C GLY A 65 5.45 7.05 -13.45
N ALA A 66 5.63 6.22 -14.45
CA ALA A 66 4.70 5.15 -14.80
C ALA A 66 5.07 3.80 -14.18
N SER A 67 6.19 3.70 -13.50
CA SER A 67 6.62 2.44 -12.88
C SER A 67 7.48 2.71 -11.66
N ILE A 68 7.46 1.79 -10.71
CA ILE A 68 8.28 1.82 -9.51
C ILE A 68 9.14 0.56 -9.46
N PRO A 69 10.47 0.68 -9.28
CA PRO A 69 11.31 -0.51 -9.15
C PRO A 69 11.10 -1.18 -7.79
N PHE A 70 11.23 -2.50 -7.73
CA PHE A 70 11.10 -3.23 -6.47
C PHE A 70 12.12 -2.78 -5.41
N THR A 71 13.27 -2.30 -5.86
CA THR A 71 14.31 -1.77 -4.95
C THR A 71 13.84 -0.54 -4.17
N ALA A 72 12.79 0.14 -4.64
CA ALA A 72 12.19 1.27 -3.92
C ALA A 72 11.19 0.83 -2.85
N ILE A 73 11.01 -0.48 -2.66
CA ILE A 73 10.11 -1.05 -1.64
C ILE A 73 10.96 -1.90 -0.69
N PRO A 74 11.70 -1.27 0.23
CA PRO A 74 12.64 -2.00 1.09
C PRO A 74 11.97 -2.95 2.07
N GLN A 75 10.67 -2.78 2.33
CA GLN A 75 9.91 -3.63 3.24
C GLN A 75 9.41 -4.93 2.59
N TYR A 76 9.74 -5.16 1.32
CA TYR A 76 9.22 -6.31 0.57
C TYR A 76 9.42 -7.64 1.30
N ASP A 77 10.65 -7.91 1.77
CA ASP A 77 10.98 -9.18 2.41
C ASP A 77 10.18 -9.38 3.71
N ARG A 78 10.00 -8.31 4.48
CA ARG A 78 9.25 -8.39 5.74
C ARG A 78 7.76 -8.59 5.50
N LEU A 79 7.21 -7.90 4.53
CA LEU A 79 5.81 -8.08 4.14
C LEU A 79 5.58 -9.51 3.65
N LEU A 80 6.51 -10.04 2.88
CA LEU A 80 6.42 -11.40 2.36
C LEU A 80 6.43 -12.44 3.49
N GLU A 81 7.21 -12.21 4.54
CA GLU A 81 7.28 -13.10 5.70
C GLU A 81 5.91 -13.31 6.36
N TYR A 82 5.07 -12.28 6.38
CA TYR A 82 3.76 -12.36 7.03
C TYR A 82 2.61 -12.66 6.07
N SER A 83 2.86 -12.73 4.77
CA SER A 83 1.81 -12.87 3.76
C SER A 83 1.10 -14.22 3.79
N GLY A 84 1.74 -15.26 4.31
CA GLY A 84 1.16 -16.59 4.36
C GLY A 84 0.24 -16.85 5.54
N LEU A 85 0.07 -15.90 6.43
CA LEU A 85 -0.75 -16.07 7.64
C LEU A 85 -2.23 -15.90 7.31
N PRO A 86 -3.11 -16.85 7.70
CA PRO A 86 -4.54 -16.68 7.49
C PRO A 86 -5.06 -15.41 8.16
N GLY A 87 -5.88 -14.65 7.43
CA GLY A 87 -6.43 -13.41 7.95
C GLY A 87 -5.52 -12.19 7.82
N VAL A 88 -4.31 -12.36 7.31
CA VAL A 88 -3.37 -11.25 7.09
C VAL A 88 -3.31 -10.91 5.61
N ARG A 89 -3.45 -9.63 5.28
CA ARG A 89 -3.25 -9.10 3.93
C ARG A 89 -2.15 -8.06 3.96
N ALA A 90 -1.01 -8.39 3.37
CA ALA A 90 0.15 -7.52 3.33
C ALA A 90 0.34 -6.95 1.93
N GLY A 91 0.70 -5.68 1.83
CA GLY A 91 0.92 -5.08 0.52
C GLY A 91 1.25 -3.60 0.58
N VAL A 92 1.25 -3.00 -0.59
CA VAL A 92 1.62 -1.60 -0.79
C VAL A 92 0.43 -0.82 -1.36
N VAL A 93 0.17 0.34 -0.77
CA VAL A 93 -0.72 1.35 -1.34
C VAL A 93 0.18 2.34 -2.08
N LEU A 94 0.15 2.26 -3.39
CA LEU A 94 1.02 3.02 -4.27
C LEU A 94 0.26 4.18 -4.91
N TRP A 95 0.77 5.39 -4.70
CA TRP A 95 0.30 6.57 -5.41
C TRP A 95 1.31 6.93 -6.50
N LEU A 96 0.89 6.77 -7.75
CA LEU A 96 1.66 7.29 -8.88
C LEU A 96 1.27 8.75 -9.06
N SER A 97 2.06 9.63 -8.45
CA SER A 97 1.68 11.04 -8.27
C SER A 97 1.57 11.82 -9.59
N ASP A 98 2.37 11.46 -10.59
CA ASP A 98 2.29 12.09 -11.91
C ASP A 98 1.04 11.67 -12.68
N LYS A 99 0.43 10.56 -12.29
CA LYS A 99 -0.76 10.00 -12.97
C LYS A 99 -2.03 10.19 -12.16
N ASP A 100 -1.92 10.65 -10.92
CA ASP A 100 -3.04 10.76 -9.97
C ASP A 100 -3.83 9.47 -9.87
N ARG A 101 -3.12 8.34 -9.77
CA ARG A 101 -3.73 7.01 -9.64
C ARG A 101 -3.17 6.30 -8.43
N VAL A 102 -4.03 5.58 -7.72
CA VAL A 102 -3.69 4.86 -6.50
C VAL A 102 -3.99 3.38 -6.71
N PHE A 103 -3.07 2.53 -6.28
CA PHE A 103 -3.20 1.08 -6.45
C PHE A 103 -2.89 0.35 -5.16
N TRP A 104 -3.61 -0.75 -4.93
CA TRP A 104 -3.23 -1.76 -3.94
C TRP A 104 -2.57 -2.91 -4.65
N ILE A 105 -1.36 -3.24 -4.24
CA ILE A 105 -0.61 -4.38 -4.76
C ILE A 105 -0.29 -5.30 -3.59
N SER A 106 -0.88 -6.50 -3.58
CA SER A 106 -0.58 -7.46 -2.53
C SER A 106 0.84 -7.99 -2.68
N ILE A 107 1.43 -8.40 -1.55
CA ILE A 107 2.79 -8.91 -1.57
C ILE A 107 2.88 -10.22 -2.36
N GLU A 108 1.81 -11.02 -2.37
CA GLU A 108 1.76 -12.26 -3.15
C GLU A 108 1.83 -11.98 -4.66
N GLU A 109 1.16 -10.92 -5.12
CA GLU A 109 1.25 -10.52 -6.52
C GLU A 109 2.64 -10.01 -6.86
N MET A 110 3.28 -9.26 -5.95
CA MET A 110 4.67 -8.84 -6.14
C MET A 110 5.61 -10.04 -6.23
N GLU A 111 5.40 -11.06 -5.41
CA GLU A 111 6.21 -12.28 -5.47
C GLU A 111 6.10 -12.95 -6.84
N LYS A 112 4.89 -13.03 -7.40
CA LYS A 112 4.69 -13.55 -8.75
C LYS A 112 5.47 -12.74 -9.78
N MET A 113 5.42 -11.42 -9.68
CA MET A 113 6.17 -10.54 -10.57
C MET A 113 7.69 -10.80 -10.50
N VAL A 114 8.20 -10.92 -9.29
CA VAL A 114 9.63 -11.20 -9.07
C VAL A 114 10.01 -12.56 -9.66
N LYS A 115 9.20 -13.58 -9.44
CA LYS A 115 9.42 -14.92 -9.99
C LYS A 115 9.36 -14.94 -11.53
N ASP A 116 8.54 -14.06 -12.10
CA ASP A 116 8.44 -13.90 -13.55
C ASP A 116 9.59 -13.07 -14.15
N GLY A 117 10.52 -12.62 -13.31
CA GLY A 117 11.67 -11.84 -13.74
C GLY A 117 11.41 -10.35 -13.91
N LYS A 118 10.28 -9.85 -13.44
CA LYS A 118 10.00 -8.41 -13.48
C LYS A 118 10.87 -7.66 -12.48
N LYS A 119 11.27 -6.45 -12.83
CA LYS A 119 12.10 -5.60 -11.96
C LYS A 119 11.38 -4.40 -11.42
N SER A 120 10.18 -4.13 -11.92
CA SER A 120 9.37 -2.98 -11.53
C SER A 120 7.89 -3.29 -11.67
N ILE A 121 7.08 -2.47 -10.99
CA ILE A 121 5.62 -2.50 -11.10
C ILE A 121 5.21 -1.28 -11.92
N GLY A 122 4.52 -1.49 -13.02
CA GLY A 122 4.14 -0.42 -13.91
C GLY A 122 2.69 -0.47 -14.36
N LEU A 123 2.23 0.65 -14.93
CA LEU A 123 0.88 0.78 -15.45
C LEU A 123 0.54 -0.29 -16.51
N LYS A 124 1.51 -0.72 -17.28
CA LYS A 124 1.30 -1.76 -18.28
C LYS A 124 0.81 -3.07 -17.67
N MET A 125 1.33 -3.43 -16.50
CA MET A 125 0.89 -4.64 -15.81
C MET A 125 -0.57 -4.55 -15.38
N PHE A 126 -0.98 -3.36 -14.96
CA PHE A 126 -2.35 -3.10 -14.57
C PHE A 126 -3.29 -3.20 -15.78
N GLU A 127 -2.90 -2.59 -16.89
CA GLU A 127 -3.71 -2.58 -18.12
C GLU A 127 -3.80 -3.98 -18.76
N ASP A 128 -2.71 -4.73 -18.74
CA ASP A 128 -2.64 -6.07 -19.31
C ASP A 128 -3.40 -7.11 -18.48
N LYS A 129 -3.78 -6.75 -17.25
CA LYS A 129 -4.46 -7.65 -16.30
C LYS A 129 -3.69 -8.95 -16.06
N SER A 130 -2.39 -8.93 -16.26
CA SER A 130 -1.51 -10.08 -16.03
C SER A 130 -1.39 -10.41 -14.54
N TYR A 131 -1.60 -9.41 -13.70
CA TYR A 131 -1.54 -9.52 -12.25
C TYR A 131 -2.77 -8.90 -11.62
N ASN A 132 -3.14 -9.41 -10.46
CA ASN A 132 -4.30 -8.90 -9.72
C ASN A 132 -3.93 -7.66 -8.92
N ILE A 133 -3.84 -6.53 -9.61
CA ILE A 133 -3.61 -5.23 -9.00
C ILE A 133 -4.95 -4.50 -8.90
N ILE A 134 -5.28 -4.01 -7.71
CA ILE A 134 -6.55 -3.34 -7.48
C ILE A 134 -6.35 -1.83 -7.55
N GLU A 135 -7.01 -1.18 -8.49
CA GLU A 135 -7.03 0.27 -8.52
C GLU A 135 -8.00 0.78 -7.45
N ILE A 136 -7.53 1.70 -6.62
CA ILE A 136 -8.35 2.33 -5.59
C ILE A 136 -9.10 3.51 -6.23
N PRO A 137 -10.44 3.49 -6.24
CA PRO A 137 -11.20 4.62 -6.79
C PRO A 137 -10.83 5.91 -6.07
N SER A 138 -10.50 6.93 -6.84
CA SER A 138 -10.05 8.21 -6.28
C SER A 138 -10.69 9.38 -7.02
N VAL A 139 -11.08 10.41 -6.27
CA VAL A 139 -11.65 11.64 -6.80
C VAL A 139 -10.65 12.77 -6.61
N LYS A 140 -10.31 13.45 -7.70
CA LYS A 140 -9.37 14.57 -7.65
C LYS A 140 -10.01 15.76 -6.95
N LYS A 141 -9.40 16.22 -5.87
CA LYS A 141 -9.70 17.47 -5.18
C LYS A 141 -8.66 18.53 -5.59
N ARG A 142 -8.72 19.71 -5.00
CA ARG A 142 -7.82 20.81 -5.39
C ARG A 142 -6.35 20.43 -5.39
N VAL A 143 -5.92 19.73 -4.36
CA VAL A 143 -4.50 19.36 -4.14
C VAL A 143 -4.31 17.86 -4.00
N TYR A 144 -5.31 17.17 -3.47
CA TYR A 144 -5.21 15.75 -3.11
C TYR A 144 -6.25 14.91 -3.83
N LEU A 145 -6.05 13.61 -3.78
CA LEU A 145 -7.04 12.63 -4.18
C LEU A 145 -7.79 12.15 -2.93
N ASP A 146 -9.10 12.09 -3.00
CA ASP A 146 -9.89 11.35 -2.01
C ASP A 146 -10.07 9.94 -2.50
N SER A 147 -9.53 8.97 -1.76
CA SER A 147 -9.47 7.56 -2.16
C SER A 147 -10.45 6.72 -1.38
N ASP A 148 -11.09 5.77 -2.05
CA ASP A 148 -12.09 4.89 -1.45
C ASP A 148 -11.50 3.48 -1.27
N TYR A 149 -11.09 3.18 -0.05
CA TYR A 149 -10.48 1.90 0.29
C TYR A 149 -11.50 0.79 0.59
N THR A 150 -12.81 1.09 0.55
CA THR A 150 -13.84 0.06 0.77
C THR A 150 -13.77 -1.05 -0.28
N VAL A 151 -13.24 -0.75 -1.46
CA VAL A 151 -13.02 -1.74 -2.51
C VAL A 151 -12.17 -2.93 -2.03
N LEU A 152 -11.31 -2.73 -1.04
CA LEU A 152 -10.46 -3.79 -0.50
C LEU A 152 -11.23 -4.80 0.35
N THR A 153 -12.42 -4.42 0.85
CA THR A 153 -13.26 -5.28 1.69
C THR A 153 -14.51 -5.78 0.96
N ASP A 154 -15.06 -4.99 0.05
CA ASP A 154 -16.32 -5.29 -0.64
C ASP A 154 -16.21 -6.53 -1.55
N GLY A 155 -15.06 -6.73 -2.19
CA GLY A 155 -14.85 -7.87 -3.09
C GLY A 155 -14.87 -9.24 -2.41
N LYS A 156 -14.92 -9.30 -1.08
CA LYS A 156 -14.99 -10.55 -0.33
C LYS A 156 -16.40 -10.88 0.16
N GLN A 157 -17.30 -9.94 0.09
CA GLN A 157 -18.69 -10.18 0.49
C GLN A 157 -19.48 -10.92 -0.59
N GLU A 158 -18.91 -11.01 -1.79
CA GLU A 158 -19.55 -11.67 -2.92
C GLU A 158 -19.12 -13.14 -3.11
N ALA A 159 -18.23 -13.62 -2.27
CA ALA A 159 -17.78 -15.00 -2.37
C ALA A 159 -18.68 -15.95 -1.56
#